data_b07fb966ac9eb30b15b1f5e33c9ec69d
#
_entry.id   b07fb966ac9eb30b15b1f5e33c9ec69d
#
_cell.length_a   1.000
_cell.length_b   1.000
_cell.length_c   1.000
_cell.angle_alpha   90.00
_cell.angle_beta   90.00
_cell.angle_gamma   90.00
#
_symmetry.space_group_name_H-M   'P 1'
#
loop_
_entity.id
_entity.type
_entity.pdbx_description
1 polymer ?
#
loop_
_entity_poly.entity_id
_entity_poly.type
_entity_poly.pdbx_seq_one_letter_code
_entity_poly.pdbx_strand_id
1 'polypeptide(L)'
;ALAAIPEPDDGDLFFDFEGDPLYTEGQGRWWGLDYLFGWVDADGKFDALWAHSFAEERTALERFIAFVLARRAQHPAMHIYHYAPYETSHLAAMAARYGVCEAEVDGLLRDGVFVDLYPIVRRALRVGSRSYSIKMLEPLYMGEDSRTDMAVTKGDQSIEVYLSWRTAVAEGREHDAAEILQGIADYNEYDCVSTLKL
;
A
#
# COMPACT_ATOMS: atom_id res chain seq x y z
N ALA A 1 13.99 13.88 16.12
CA ALA A 1 12.88 13.08 15.57
C ALA A 1 13.07 12.88 14.06
N LEU A 2 13.23 13.95 13.25
CA LEU A 2 13.50 13.83 11.80
C LEU A 2 14.80 13.06 11.49
N ALA A 3 15.81 13.12 12.35
CA ALA A 3 17.03 12.30 12.24
C ALA A 3 16.78 10.77 12.40
N ALA A 4 15.54 10.36 12.60
CA ALA A 4 15.16 8.94 12.58
C ALA A 4 14.71 8.47 11.17
N ILE A 5 14.58 9.39 10.22
CA ILE A 5 14.40 9.03 8.80
C ILE A 5 15.78 8.64 8.28
N PRO A 6 15.90 7.46 7.65
CA PRO A 6 17.15 7.06 7.00
C PRO A 6 17.60 8.04 5.92
N GLU A 7 18.90 7.99 5.55
CA GLU A 7 19.39 8.73 4.40
C GLU A 7 18.73 8.20 3.13
N PRO A 8 18.30 9.06 2.18
CA PRO A 8 17.66 8.63 0.94
C PRO A 8 18.57 7.74 0.09
N ASP A 9 17.97 6.75 -0.57
CA ASP A 9 18.62 5.86 -1.53
C ASP A 9 17.77 5.78 -2.81
N ASP A 10 18.41 5.72 -3.99
CA ASP A 10 17.71 5.59 -5.29
C ASP A 10 16.86 4.30 -5.38
N GLY A 11 17.08 3.36 -4.48
CA GLY A 11 16.30 2.15 -4.33
C GLY A 11 15.04 2.30 -3.49
N ASP A 12 14.82 3.42 -2.83
CA ASP A 12 13.68 3.61 -1.93
C ASP A 12 12.35 3.42 -2.62
N LEU A 13 11.38 2.89 -1.87
CA LEU A 13 9.99 2.68 -2.29
C LEU A 13 9.03 3.31 -1.29
N PHE A 14 7.88 3.77 -1.77
CA PHE A 14 6.78 4.32 -0.97
C PHE A 14 5.55 3.48 -1.26
N PHE A 15 5.11 2.72 -0.29
CA PHE A 15 4.25 1.55 -0.45
C PHE A 15 2.95 1.68 0.31
N ASP A 16 1.85 1.24 -0.30
CA ASP A 16 0.53 1.20 0.29
C ASP A 16 -0.30 0.02 -0.24
N PHE A 17 -1.24 -0.50 0.59
CA PHE A 17 -2.19 -1.54 0.24
C PHE A 17 -3.60 -1.01 0.06
N GLU A 18 -4.37 -1.64 -0.87
CA GLU A 18 -5.81 -1.58 -0.85
C GLU A 18 -6.39 -2.97 -0.55
N GLY A 19 -7.36 -3.03 0.35
CA GLY A 19 -7.91 -4.31 0.80
C GLY A 19 -9.42 -4.28 1.07
N ASP A 20 -10.05 -5.46 0.95
CA ASP A 20 -11.42 -5.72 1.38
C ASP A 20 -11.40 -6.65 2.60
N PRO A 21 -11.59 -6.13 3.83
CA PRO A 21 -11.52 -6.94 5.04
C PRO A 21 -12.65 -7.96 5.17
N LEU A 22 -13.71 -7.83 4.37
CA LEU A 22 -14.87 -8.72 4.39
C LEU A 22 -14.82 -9.79 3.30
N TYR A 23 -13.82 -9.74 2.43
CA TYR A 23 -13.65 -10.74 1.37
C TYR A 23 -13.46 -12.14 1.96
N THR A 24 -14.12 -13.12 1.35
CA THR A 24 -13.97 -14.54 1.70
C THR A 24 -14.24 -15.43 0.48
N GLU A 25 -13.69 -16.62 0.48
CA GLU A 25 -13.92 -17.65 -0.55
C GLU A 25 -14.46 -18.95 0.07
N GLY A 26 -15.28 -19.65 -0.70
CA GLY A 26 -15.80 -20.95 -0.32
C GLY A 26 -16.56 -20.92 1.02
N GLN A 27 -16.11 -21.71 1.99
CA GLN A 27 -16.75 -21.82 3.31
C GLN A 27 -16.25 -20.76 4.34
N GLY A 28 -15.59 -19.70 3.90
CA GLY A 28 -15.15 -18.60 4.77
C GLY A 28 -14.05 -18.99 5.76
N ARG A 29 -13.09 -19.82 5.35
CA ARG A 29 -11.95 -20.22 6.20
C ARG A 29 -11.07 -19.02 6.56
N TRP A 30 -10.89 -18.11 5.61
CA TRP A 30 -10.12 -16.88 5.74
C TRP A 30 -10.98 -15.68 5.40
N TRP A 31 -10.65 -14.54 5.99
CA TRP A 31 -11.28 -13.26 5.76
C TRP A 31 -10.21 -12.22 5.46
N GLY A 32 -10.60 -11.25 4.62
CA GLY A 32 -9.75 -10.17 4.19
C GLY A 32 -8.86 -10.54 3.01
N LEU A 33 -8.85 -9.69 1.99
CA LEU A 33 -8.03 -9.76 0.79
C LEU A 33 -7.37 -8.40 0.59
N ASP A 34 -6.06 -8.36 0.52
CA ASP A 34 -5.34 -7.18 0.03
C ASP A 34 -5.24 -7.29 -1.49
N TYR A 35 -6.15 -6.59 -2.19
CA TYR A 35 -6.33 -6.77 -3.63
C TYR A 35 -5.40 -5.90 -4.49
N LEU A 36 -4.71 -4.92 -3.90
CA LEU A 36 -3.73 -4.08 -4.59
C LEU A 36 -2.52 -3.83 -3.69
N PHE A 37 -1.34 -4.14 -4.22
CA PHE A 37 -0.03 -3.82 -3.66
C PHE A 37 0.56 -2.72 -4.54
N GLY A 38 0.54 -1.46 -4.11
CA GLY A 38 1.01 -0.36 -4.91
C GLY A 38 2.25 0.31 -4.32
N TRP A 39 3.12 0.82 -5.16
CA TRP A 39 4.28 1.60 -4.74
C TRP A 39 4.70 2.62 -5.78
N VAL A 40 5.33 3.68 -5.33
CA VAL A 40 6.13 4.56 -6.18
C VAL A 40 7.60 4.43 -5.80
N ASP A 41 8.49 4.61 -6.79
CA ASP A 41 9.92 4.71 -6.55
C ASP A 41 10.33 6.15 -6.20
N ALA A 42 11.63 6.38 -5.99
CA ALA A 42 12.18 7.69 -5.66
C ALA A 42 11.93 8.77 -6.75
N ASP A 43 11.72 8.35 -8.00
CA ASP A 43 11.36 9.23 -9.11
C ASP A 43 9.84 9.49 -9.22
N GLY A 44 9.04 8.86 -8.35
CA GLY A 44 7.58 8.95 -8.35
C GLY A 44 6.91 8.07 -9.40
N LYS A 45 7.61 7.10 -9.98
CA LYS A 45 7.04 6.16 -10.93
C LYS A 45 6.22 5.10 -10.18
N PHE A 46 4.93 5.03 -10.49
CA PHE A 46 4.00 4.05 -9.93
C PHE A 46 4.11 2.68 -10.60
N ASP A 47 4.01 1.64 -9.80
CA ASP A 47 3.83 0.25 -10.22
C ASP A 47 2.94 -0.48 -9.21
N ALA A 48 2.25 -1.54 -9.63
CA ALA A 48 1.30 -2.24 -8.78
C ALA A 48 1.14 -3.72 -9.14
N LEU A 49 0.75 -4.53 -8.13
CA LEU A 49 0.34 -5.91 -8.31
C LEU A 49 -1.11 -6.06 -7.84
N TRP A 50 -1.96 -6.59 -8.70
CA TRP A 50 -3.35 -6.89 -8.39
C TRP A 50 -3.54 -8.35 -7.97
N ALA A 51 -4.52 -8.56 -7.08
CA ALA A 51 -4.95 -9.86 -6.60
C ALA A 51 -6.46 -9.88 -6.38
N HIS A 52 -7.20 -10.67 -7.13
CA HIS A 52 -8.65 -10.73 -7.06
C HIS A 52 -9.17 -12.01 -6.38
N SER A 53 -8.24 -12.81 -5.86
CA SER A 53 -8.49 -14.05 -5.12
C SER A 53 -7.35 -14.33 -4.13
N PHE A 54 -7.58 -15.19 -3.15
CA PHE A 54 -6.51 -15.62 -2.23
C PHE A 54 -5.33 -16.30 -2.94
N ALA A 55 -5.57 -16.99 -4.04
CA ALA A 55 -4.51 -17.58 -4.85
C ALA A 55 -3.64 -16.50 -5.54
N GLU A 56 -4.27 -15.44 -6.01
CA GLU A 56 -3.58 -14.30 -6.61
C GLU A 56 -2.87 -13.44 -5.55
N GLU A 57 -3.47 -13.25 -4.37
CA GLU A 57 -2.83 -12.54 -3.25
C GLU A 57 -1.53 -13.25 -2.81
N ARG A 58 -1.56 -14.58 -2.71
CA ARG A 58 -0.34 -15.37 -2.50
C ARG A 58 0.71 -15.10 -3.56
N THR A 59 0.31 -15.12 -4.85
CA THR A 59 1.22 -14.89 -5.97
C THR A 59 1.76 -13.45 -5.97
N ALA A 60 0.91 -12.47 -5.63
CA ALA A 60 1.32 -11.06 -5.50
C ALA A 60 2.33 -10.88 -4.38
N LEU A 61 2.12 -11.52 -3.22
CA LEU A 61 3.09 -11.53 -2.13
C LEU A 61 4.44 -12.10 -2.57
N GLU A 62 4.45 -13.30 -3.18
CA GLU A 62 5.68 -13.94 -3.67
C GLU A 62 6.43 -13.05 -4.67
N ARG A 63 5.71 -12.40 -5.60
CA ARG A 63 6.29 -11.48 -6.59
C ARG A 63 6.81 -10.20 -5.96
N PHE A 64 6.06 -9.60 -5.04
CA PHE A 64 6.47 -8.37 -4.34
C PHE A 64 7.74 -8.62 -3.52
N ILE A 65 7.80 -9.70 -2.74
CA ILE A 65 8.98 -10.02 -1.93
C ILE A 65 10.19 -10.33 -2.82
N ALA A 66 10.01 -11.08 -3.91
CA ALA A 66 11.09 -11.33 -4.88
C ALA A 66 11.62 -10.03 -5.52
N PHE A 67 10.71 -9.10 -5.89
CA PHE A 67 11.08 -7.78 -6.40
C PHE A 67 11.87 -6.96 -5.37
N VAL A 68 11.41 -6.90 -4.13
CA VAL A 68 12.09 -6.18 -3.04
C VAL A 68 13.49 -6.73 -2.79
N LEU A 69 13.64 -8.05 -2.74
CA LEU A 69 14.95 -8.68 -2.54
C LEU A 69 15.92 -8.42 -3.69
N ALA A 70 15.42 -8.49 -4.93
CA ALA A 70 16.22 -8.19 -6.11
C ALA A 70 16.65 -6.71 -6.16
N ARG A 71 15.76 -5.79 -5.78
CA ARG A 71 16.05 -4.35 -5.68
C ARG A 71 17.07 -4.08 -4.58
N ARG A 72 16.89 -4.68 -3.40
CA ARG A 72 17.81 -4.56 -2.27
C ARG A 72 19.23 -5.08 -2.58
N ALA A 73 19.34 -6.10 -3.43
CA ALA A 73 20.64 -6.57 -3.88
C ALA A 73 21.41 -5.54 -4.72
N GLN A 74 20.71 -4.61 -5.40
CA GLN A 74 21.27 -3.51 -6.16
C GLN A 74 21.42 -2.23 -5.32
N HIS A 75 20.53 -2.03 -4.37
CA HIS A 75 20.42 -0.89 -3.47
C HIS A 75 20.40 -1.35 -2.00
N PRO A 76 21.55 -1.75 -1.43
CA PRO A 76 21.59 -2.34 -0.09
C PRO A 76 21.13 -1.44 1.05
N ALA A 77 21.14 -0.10 0.82
CA ALA A 77 20.71 0.90 1.79
C ALA A 77 19.25 1.34 1.59
N MET A 78 18.52 0.76 0.63
CA MET A 78 17.13 1.11 0.35
C MET A 78 16.20 0.82 1.53
N HIS A 79 15.14 1.62 1.60
CA HIS A 79 14.03 1.42 2.53
C HIS A 79 12.69 1.40 1.80
N ILE A 80 11.68 0.86 2.48
CA ILE A 80 10.28 0.86 2.04
C ILE A 80 9.51 1.68 3.06
N TYR A 81 9.11 2.88 2.65
CA TYR A 81 8.36 3.79 3.49
C TYR A 81 6.87 3.51 3.38
N HIS A 82 6.20 3.52 4.53
CA HIS A 82 4.76 3.36 4.65
C HIS A 82 4.22 4.22 5.79
N TYR A 83 2.89 4.30 5.92
CA TYR A 83 2.28 5.13 6.94
C TYR A 83 1.34 4.35 7.84
N ALA A 84 1.72 4.18 9.12
CA ALA A 84 1.10 3.32 10.12
C ALA A 84 1.41 1.82 9.91
N PRO A 85 1.07 0.92 10.87
CA PRO A 85 1.56 -0.46 10.85
C PRO A 85 0.75 -1.42 9.95
N TYR A 86 -0.15 -0.92 9.10
CA TYR A 86 -1.03 -1.77 8.29
C TYR A 86 -0.20 -2.67 7.37
N GLU A 87 0.70 -2.10 6.59
CA GLU A 87 1.48 -2.79 5.55
C GLU A 87 2.33 -3.93 6.14
N THR A 88 3.08 -3.64 7.18
CA THR A 88 3.95 -4.64 7.81
C THR A 88 3.17 -5.76 8.51
N SER A 89 2.03 -5.42 9.14
CA SER A 89 1.17 -6.41 9.79
C SER A 89 0.46 -7.31 8.77
N HIS A 90 0.03 -6.77 7.63
CA HIS A 90 -0.61 -7.54 6.56
C HIS A 90 0.38 -8.42 5.82
N LEU A 91 1.59 -7.95 5.50
CA LEU A 91 2.65 -8.79 4.93
C LEU A 91 2.97 -10.00 5.83
N ALA A 92 3.14 -9.79 7.13
CA ALA A 92 3.37 -10.88 8.07
C ALA A 92 2.18 -11.85 8.16
N ALA A 93 0.95 -11.32 8.17
CA ALA A 93 -0.27 -12.14 8.21
C ALA A 93 -0.46 -12.95 6.93
N MET A 94 -0.20 -12.38 5.75
CA MET A 94 -0.26 -13.09 4.47
C MET A 94 0.82 -14.18 4.38
N ALA A 95 2.07 -13.89 4.76
CA ALA A 95 3.14 -14.87 4.78
C ALA A 95 2.76 -16.08 5.65
N ALA A 96 2.24 -15.84 6.85
CA ALA A 96 1.75 -16.90 7.74
C ALA A 96 0.50 -17.62 7.20
N ARG A 97 -0.44 -16.90 6.57
CA ARG A 97 -1.66 -17.46 5.97
C ARG A 97 -1.33 -18.49 4.90
N TYR A 98 -0.37 -18.16 4.02
CA TYR A 98 -0.03 -18.96 2.86
C TYR A 98 1.17 -19.88 3.07
N GLY A 99 1.93 -19.72 4.17
CA GLY A 99 3.16 -20.47 4.43
C GLY A 99 4.25 -20.20 3.39
N VAL A 100 4.35 -18.95 2.90
CA VAL A 100 5.34 -18.52 1.89
C VAL A 100 6.03 -17.23 2.32
N CYS A 101 7.27 -17.07 1.93
CA CYS A 101 8.09 -15.87 2.19
C CYS A 101 8.21 -15.47 3.69
N GLU A 102 7.92 -16.38 4.62
CA GLU A 102 7.94 -16.05 6.06
C GLU A 102 9.32 -15.59 6.53
N ALA A 103 10.38 -16.29 6.11
CA ALA A 103 11.75 -15.94 6.48
C ALA A 103 12.21 -14.63 5.85
N GLU A 104 11.84 -14.37 4.61
CA GLU A 104 12.16 -13.16 3.87
C GLU A 104 11.46 -11.95 4.48
N VAL A 105 10.14 -12.04 4.74
CA VAL A 105 9.37 -10.98 5.39
C VAL A 105 9.92 -10.68 6.78
N ASP A 106 10.16 -11.71 7.61
CA ASP A 106 10.75 -11.56 8.94
C ASP A 106 12.16 -10.92 8.87
N GLY A 107 12.98 -11.32 7.90
CA GLY A 107 14.30 -10.73 7.66
C GLY A 107 14.21 -9.24 7.31
N LEU A 108 13.34 -8.86 6.35
CA LEU A 108 13.14 -7.47 5.94
C LEU A 108 12.66 -6.60 7.11
N LEU A 109 11.75 -7.12 7.95
CA LEU A 109 11.25 -6.41 9.13
C LEU A 109 12.33 -6.23 10.20
N ARG A 110 13.12 -7.27 10.50
CA ARG A 110 14.21 -7.18 11.48
C ARG A 110 15.36 -6.29 11.04
N ASP A 111 15.66 -6.27 9.75
CA ASP A 111 16.70 -5.42 9.17
C ASP A 111 16.26 -3.95 9.10
N GLY A 112 14.99 -3.64 9.44
CA GLY A 112 14.47 -2.28 9.44
C GLY A 112 14.30 -1.70 8.04
N VAL A 113 14.11 -2.57 7.02
CA VAL A 113 13.89 -2.14 5.64
C VAL A 113 12.57 -1.38 5.51
N PHE A 114 11.55 -1.78 6.27
CA PHE A 114 10.27 -1.08 6.35
C PHE A 114 10.35 0.06 7.37
N VAL A 115 10.02 1.27 6.95
CA VAL A 115 10.05 2.50 7.76
C VAL A 115 8.66 3.07 7.90
N ASP A 116 8.08 2.93 9.10
CA ASP A 116 6.79 3.56 9.44
C ASP A 116 6.98 5.05 9.75
N LEU A 117 6.45 5.90 8.88
CA LEU A 117 6.54 7.36 9.04
C LEU A 117 5.61 7.90 10.13
N TYR A 118 4.53 7.20 10.48
CA TYR A 118 3.55 7.68 11.47
C TYR A 118 4.16 8.02 12.85
N PRO A 119 4.94 7.13 13.51
CA PRO A 119 5.56 7.47 14.78
C PRO A 119 6.61 8.55 14.68
N ILE A 120 7.29 8.69 13.53
CA ILE A 120 8.28 9.73 13.29
C ILE A 120 7.57 11.10 13.24
N VAL A 121 6.53 11.23 12.42
CA VAL A 121 5.71 12.43 12.27
C VAL A 121 5.12 12.86 13.62
N ARG A 122 4.52 11.93 14.36
CA ARG A 122 3.93 12.22 15.68
C ARG A 122 4.94 12.76 16.70
N ARG A 123 6.19 12.38 16.60
CA ARG A 123 7.26 12.85 17.48
C ARG A 123 7.91 14.13 16.99
N ALA A 124 7.95 14.33 15.66
CA ALA A 124 8.65 15.44 15.04
C ALA A 124 7.78 16.70 14.92
N LEU A 125 6.49 16.54 14.61
CA LEU A 125 5.61 17.65 14.27
C LEU A 125 4.54 17.91 15.34
N ARG A 126 4.14 19.16 15.45
CA ARG A 126 2.96 19.60 16.18
C ARG A 126 2.02 20.27 15.18
N VAL A 127 0.91 19.61 14.89
CA VAL A 127 -0.09 20.07 13.94
C VAL A 127 -1.38 20.45 14.66
N GLY A 128 -2.08 21.45 14.14
CA GLY A 128 -3.38 21.90 14.67
C GLY A 128 -4.55 20.95 14.33
N SER A 129 -4.27 19.80 13.72
CA SER A 129 -5.27 18.78 13.40
C SER A 129 -5.60 17.90 14.61
N ARG A 130 -6.84 17.36 14.65
CA ARG A 130 -7.29 16.40 15.68
C ARG A 130 -6.69 15.01 15.50
N SER A 131 -6.13 14.71 14.33
CA SER A 131 -5.58 13.41 13.96
C SER A 131 -4.26 13.59 13.21
N TYR A 132 -3.39 12.59 13.34
CA TYR A 132 -2.16 12.45 12.56
C TYR A 132 -2.33 11.43 11.42
N SER A 133 -3.56 11.15 10.96
CA SER A 133 -3.72 10.36 9.74
C SER A 133 -3.09 11.11 8.56
N ILE A 134 -2.52 10.39 7.60
CA ILE A 134 -1.85 11.00 6.44
C ILE A 134 -2.79 11.99 5.72
N LYS A 135 -4.06 11.63 5.53
CA LYS A 135 -5.10 12.46 4.90
C LYS A 135 -5.34 13.81 5.59
N MET A 136 -5.12 13.88 6.90
CA MET A 136 -5.23 15.14 7.66
C MET A 136 -3.96 15.98 7.58
N LEU A 137 -2.85 15.40 7.17
CA LEU A 137 -1.57 16.08 7.01
C LEU A 137 -1.35 16.55 5.56
N GLU A 138 -1.90 15.88 4.57
CA GLU A 138 -1.79 16.19 3.14
C GLU A 138 -1.95 17.67 2.78
N PRO A 139 -2.93 18.42 3.35
CA PRO A 139 -3.04 19.85 3.06
C PRO A 139 -1.80 20.68 3.41
N LEU A 140 -0.88 20.14 4.21
CA LEU A 140 0.34 20.82 4.61
C LEU A 140 1.47 20.68 3.58
N TYR A 141 1.47 19.64 2.75
CA TYR A 141 2.58 19.32 1.85
C TYR A 141 2.16 18.92 0.42
N MET A 142 0.91 18.50 0.17
CA MET A 142 0.43 18.12 -1.18
C MET A 142 0.06 19.34 -2.04
N GLY A 143 -0.19 20.50 -1.43
CA GLY A 143 -0.48 21.74 -2.14
C GLY A 143 -1.76 21.67 -2.98
N GLU A 144 -1.65 21.99 -4.30
CA GLU A 144 -2.76 21.95 -5.24
C GLU A 144 -3.14 20.51 -5.66
N ASP A 145 -2.26 19.53 -5.42
CA ASP A 145 -2.49 18.10 -5.68
C ASP A 145 -3.42 17.50 -4.60
N SER A 146 -4.56 18.14 -4.34
CA SER A 146 -5.49 17.66 -3.30
C SER A 146 -6.44 16.59 -3.85
N ARG A 147 -6.94 15.70 -2.95
CA ARG A 147 -7.89 14.62 -3.29
C ARG A 147 -9.26 15.10 -3.80
N THR A 148 -9.51 16.41 -3.94
CA THR A 148 -10.83 16.98 -4.18
C THR A 148 -11.50 16.50 -5.47
N ASP A 149 -10.73 16.10 -6.46
CA ASP A 149 -11.23 15.68 -7.77
C ASP A 149 -11.13 14.15 -8.01
N MET A 150 -10.78 13.36 -6.99
CA MET A 150 -10.64 11.91 -7.12
C MET A 150 -11.99 11.19 -6.94
N ALA A 151 -12.22 10.14 -7.72
CA ALA A 151 -13.40 9.28 -7.63
C ALA A 151 -13.49 8.54 -6.28
N VAL A 152 -12.33 8.22 -5.69
CA VAL A 152 -12.16 7.63 -4.36
C VAL A 152 -11.40 8.62 -3.50
N THR A 153 -11.94 8.99 -2.34
CA THR A 153 -11.32 9.96 -1.42
C THR A 153 -11.06 9.39 -0.03
N LYS A 154 -11.56 8.18 0.26
CA LYS A 154 -11.43 7.51 1.56
C LYS A 154 -11.28 6.00 1.37
N GLY A 155 -10.58 5.34 2.29
CA GLY A 155 -10.34 3.90 2.25
C GLY A 155 -11.61 3.04 2.36
N ASP A 156 -12.66 3.49 3.08
CA ASP A 156 -13.97 2.84 3.10
C ASP A 156 -14.68 2.88 1.73
N GLN A 157 -14.49 3.95 0.98
CA GLN A 157 -14.99 4.06 -0.40
C GLN A 157 -14.24 3.13 -1.37
N SER A 158 -12.93 2.88 -1.16
CA SER A 158 -12.17 1.92 -1.96
C SER A 158 -12.79 0.53 -1.92
N ILE A 159 -13.30 0.07 -0.75
CA ILE A 159 -14.00 -1.20 -0.59
C ILE A 159 -15.29 -1.22 -1.41
N GLU A 160 -16.13 -0.18 -1.32
CA GLU A 160 -17.40 -0.08 -2.07
C GLU A 160 -17.15 -0.05 -3.59
N VAL A 161 -16.13 0.68 -4.02
CA VAL A 161 -15.72 0.77 -5.43
C VAL A 161 -15.20 -0.57 -5.92
N TYR A 162 -14.40 -1.30 -5.12
CA TYR A 162 -13.94 -2.64 -5.48
C TYR A 162 -15.09 -3.66 -5.57
N LEU A 163 -16.08 -3.59 -4.69
CA LEU A 163 -17.31 -4.41 -4.80
C LEU A 163 -18.10 -4.09 -6.07
N SER A 164 -18.15 -2.81 -6.47
CA SER A 164 -18.77 -2.37 -7.73
C SER A 164 -18.02 -2.94 -8.94
N TRP A 165 -16.69 -2.98 -8.91
CA TRP A 165 -15.88 -3.66 -9.91
C TRP A 165 -16.23 -5.15 -10.03
N ARG A 166 -16.29 -5.87 -8.92
CA ARG A 166 -16.68 -7.30 -8.92
C ARG A 166 -18.05 -7.53 -9.54
N THR A 167 -18.99 -6.62 -9.29
CA THR A 167 -20.32 -6.65 -9.88
C THR A 167 -20.25 -6.40 -11.39
N ALA A 168 -19.49 -5.41 -11.84
CA ALA A 168 -19.31 -5.08 -13.25
C ALA A 168 -18.71 -6.28 -14.02
N VAL A 169 -17.69 -6.93 -13.43
CA VAL A 169 -17.09 -8.16 -14.02
C VAL A 169 -18.12 -9.28 -14.11
N ALA A 170 -18.91 -9.53 -13.06
CA ALA A 170 -19.93 -10.59 -13.06
C ALA A 170 -21.05 -10.34 -14.09
N GLU A 171 -21.33 -9.09 -14.42
CA GLU A 171 -22.33 -8.65 -15.41
C GLU A 171 -21.75 -8.51 -16.83
N GLY A 172 -20.44 -8.74 -17.02
CA GLY A 172 -19.77 -8.63 -18.31
C GLY A 172 -19.58 -7.17 -18.80
N ARG A 173 -19.61 -6.19 -17.90
CA ARG A 173 -19.40 -4.77 -18.19
C ARG A 173 -17.91 -4.44 -18.16
N GLU A 174 -17.16 -4.91 -19.18
CA GLU A 174 -15.69 -4.86 -19.22
C GLU A 174 -15.16 -3.41 -19.18
N HIS A 175 -15.81 -2.47 -19.89
CA HIS A 175 -15.39 -1.07 -19.92
C HIS A 175 -15.52 -0.42 -18.54
N ASP A 176 -16.68 -0.57 -17.89
CA ASP A 176 -16.91 -0.06 -16.53
C ASP A 176 -15.94 -0.68 -15.53
N ALA A 177 -15.68 -1.98 -15.65
CA ALA A 177 -14.74 -2.68 -14.78
C ALA A 177 -13.30 -2.11 -14.93
N ALA A 178 -12.86 -1.82 -16.15
CA ALA A 178 -11.55 -1.23 -16.39
C ALA A 178 -11.44 0.20 -15.81
N GLU A 179 -12.47 1.03 -15.98
CA GLU A 179 -12.50 2.39 -15.42
C GLU A 179 -12.49 2.38 -13.89
N ILE A 180 -13.21 1.44 -13.27
CA ILE A 180 -13.24 1.29 -11.81
C ILE A 180 -11.86 0.90 -11.27
N LEU A 181 -11.18 -0.06 -11.88
CA LEU A 181 -9.83 -0.44 -11.45
C LEU A 181 -8.83 0.70 -11.62
N GLN A 182 -8.94 1.47 -12.71
CA GLN A 182 -8.08 2.63 -12.90
C GLN A 182 -8.30 3.66 -11.79
N GLY A 183 -9.54 3.94 -11.41
CA GLY A 183 -9.83 4.87 -10.30
C GLY A 183 -9.28 4.40 -8.95
N ILE A 184 -9.24 3.08 -8.70
CA ILE A 184 -8.59 2.51 -7.50
C ILE A 184 -7.07 2.64 -7.60
N ALA A 185 -6.48 2.38 -8.79
CA ALA A 185 -5.05 2.55 -9.01
C ALA A 185 -4.61 4.00 -8.79
N ASP A 186 -5.34 4.97 -9.36
CA ASP A 186 -5.07 6.40 -9.20
C ASP A 186 -5.12 6.83 -7.72
N TYR A 187 -6.07 6.27 -6.96
CA TYR A 187 -6.19 6.53 -5.53
C TYR A 187 -4.99 5.97 -4.75
N ASN A 188 -4.59 4.73 -5.00
CA ASN A 188 -3.45 4.10 -4.36
C ASN A 188 -2.12 4.77 -4.75
N GLU A 189 -1.95 5.13 -6.03
CA GLU A 189 -0.82 5.94 -6.49
C GLU A 189 -0.71 7.25 -5.71
N TYR A 190 -1.84 7.93 -5.51
CA TYR A 190 -1.88 9.16 -4.73
C TYR A 190 -1.43 8.92 -3.27
N ASP A 191 -1.84 7.83 -2.62
CA ASP A 191 -1.44 7.49 -1.25
C ASP A 191 0.07 7.20 -1.19
N CYS A 192 0.63 6.48 -2.18
CA CYS A 192 2.06 6.25 -2.32
C CYS A 192 2.85 7.57 -2.54
N VAL A 193 2.38 8.45 -3.44
CA VAL A 193 2.97 9.77 -3.69
C VAL A 193 2.86 10.68 -2.46
N SER A 194 1.76 10.60 -1.73
CA SER A 194 1.58 11.32 -0.46
C SER A 194 2.63 10.90 0.57
N THR A 195 2.92 9.60 0.64
CA THR A 195 3.97 9.05 1.51
C THR A 195 5.37 9.51 1.08
N LEU A 196 5.64 9.56 -0.24
CA LEU A 196 6.90 10.10 -0.81
C LEU A 196 7.11 11.58 -0.48
N LYS A 197 6.05 12.40 -0.54
CA LYS A 197 6.14 13.85 -0.31
C LYS A 197 6.18 14.25 1.17
N LEU A 198 5.75 13.37 2.06
CA LEU A 198 5.72 13.59 3.50
C LEU A 198 7.13 13.60 4.09
#